data_5f79e185450193d1e0238b5f852360ae
#
_entry.id   5f79e185450193d1e0238b5f852360ae
#
_cell.length_a   1.000
_cell.length_b   1.000
_cell.length_c   1.000
_cell.angle_alpha   90.00
_cell.angle_beta   90.00
_cell.angle_gamma   90.00
#
_symmetry.space_group_name_H-M   'P 1'
#
loop_
_entity.id
_entity.type
_entity.pdbx_description
1 polymer ?
#
loop_
_entity_poly.entity_id
_entity_poly.type
_entity_poly.pdbx_seq_one_letter_code
_entity_poly.pdbx_strand_id
1 'polypeptide(L)'
;KLISKTFDKGHVDTVLGGVEECTFLLDQDFDYIFYTGSTRVGEIVMKKAAEHFTPVTLEMGGKSPCVVDETANISLAAKRIVFGKFLNAGQTCVAPDYILCDKKIKDKLVEELERQIVLQYSVDPIKNAAYPKMINKKQFDAMSKFITDENLIFGGKIDEESLKIEPTLLNSTFADDVMKIEIFGPILPIITFDDIDEAIAKINSLTKPLALYIFSSSKTNQNKVLNRCQFGGGCINDTIIHIA
;
A
#
# COMPACT_ATOMS: atom_id res chain seq x y z
N LYS A 1 26.59 13.36 0.66
CA LYS A 1 27.17 14.59 1.30
C LYS A 1 27.12 14.57 2.83
N LEU A 2 26.01 14.14 3.48
CA LEU A 2 25.95 14.07 4.96
C LEU A 2 26.81 12.92 5.48
N ILE A 3 26.66 11.71 4.94
CA ILE A 3 27.40 10.52 5.35
C ILE A 3 28.92 10.78 5.27
N SER A 4 29.42 11.26 4.13
CA SER A 4 30.83 11.55 3.93
C SER A 4 31.41 12.70 4.78
N LYS A 5 30.54 13.48 5.46
CA LYS A 5 30.95 14.51 6.43
C LYS A 5 30.85 14.03 7.87
N THR A 6 30.10 12.97 8.14
CA THR A 6 29.78 12.51 9.50
C THR A 6 30.58 11.28 9.89
N PHE A 7 30.93 10.43 8.93
CA PHE A 7 31.62 9.17 9.17
C PHE A 7 32.99 9.15 8.50
N ASP A 8 33.94 8.49 9.13
CA ASP A 8 35.29 8.27 8.58
C ASP A 8 35.20 7.34 7.36
N LYS A 9 36.10 7.56 6.40
CA LYS A 9 36.23 6.70 5.22
C LYS A 9 36.42 5.24 5.61
N GLY A 10 35.68 4.36 5.00
CA GLY A 10 35.71 2.91 5.26
C GLY A 10 34.79 2.43 6.37
N HIS A 11 34.14 3.36 7.15
CA HIS A 11 33.11 2.98 8.11
C HIS A 11 31.74 2.94 7.50
N VAL A 12 31.38 3.99 6.76
CA VAL A 12 30.09 4.09 6.06
C VAL A 12 30.32 4.73 4.70
N ASP A 13 29.95 4.02 3.66
CA ASP A 13 30.03 4.51 2.30
C ASP A 13 28.67 4.53 1.60
N THR A 14 28.56 5.31 0.53
CA THR A 14 27.33 5.43 -0.27
C THR A 14 27.67 5.20 -1.74
N VAL A 15 27.04 4.20 -2.33
CA VAL A 15 27.10 3.96 -3.77
C VAL A 15 25.81 4.52 -4.39
N LEU A 16 25.95 5.41 -5.37
CA LEU A 16 24.83 5.96 -6.15
C LEU A 16 24.81 5.28 -7.51
N GLY A 17 23.66 4.79 -7.91
CA GLY A 17 23.53 4.13 -9.21
C GLY A 17 22.13 3.62 -9.47
N GLY A 18 21.98 2.95 -10.59
CA GLY A 18 20.75 2.30 -11.04
C GLY A 18 20.83 0.78 -10.90
N VAL A 19 20.24 0.08 -11.87
CA VAL A 19 20.16 -1.39 -11.86
C VAL A 19 21.55 -2.03 -11.99
N GLU A 20 22.42 -1.46 -12.81
CA GLU A 20 23.77 -2.00 -13.06
C GLU A 20 24.62 -1.99 -11.80
N GLU A 21 24.68 -0.85 -11.08
CA GLU A 21 25.44 -0.71 -9.84
C GLU A 21 24.87 -1.55 -8.71
N CYS A 22 23.54 -1.64 -8.61
CA CYS A 22 22.89 -2.51 -7.64
C CYS A 22 23.19 -4.00 -7.93
N THR A 23 23.18 -4.40 -9.20
CA THR A 23 23.51 -5.78 -9.59
C THR A 23 24.97 -6.08 -9.26
N PHE A 24 25.89 -5.16 -9.59
CA PHE A 24 27.32 -5.30 -9.24
C PHE A 24 27.53 -5.44 -7.74
N LEU A 25 26.80 -4.66 -6.91
CA LEU A 25 26.90 -4.78 -5.46
C LEU A 25 26.41 -6.14 -4.96
N LEU A 26 25.36 -6.69 -5.54
CA LEU A 26 24.83 -8.01 -5.15
C LEU A 26 25.78 -9.17 -5.51
N ASP A 27 26.73 -8.95 -6.40
CA ASP A 27 27.79 -9.90 -6.74
C ASP A 27 29.00 -9.81 -5.78
N GLN A 28 28.99 -8.88 -4.81
CA GLN A 28 30.05 -8.75 -3.82
C GLN A 28 29.77 -9.62 -2.59
N ASP A 29 30.84 -9.97 -1.89
CA ASP A 29 30.80 -10.81 -0.68
C ASP A 29 30.51 -9.93 0.54
N PHE A 30 29.23 -9.82 0.92
CA PHE A 30 28.77 -9.11 2.09
C PHE A 30 28.49 -10.07 3.24
N ASP A 31 28.74 -9.63 4.48
CA ASP A 31 28.36 -10.35 5.69
C ASP A 31 26.84 -10.37 5.93
N TYR A 32 26.12 -9.36 5.42
CA TYR A 32 24.67 -9.21 5.58
C TYR A 32 24.08 -8.24 4.56
N ILE A 33 22.87 -8.54 4.07
CA ILE A 33 22.12 -7.64 3.19
C ILE A 33 20.78 -7.30 3.83
N PHE A 34 20.52 -5.99 4.01
CA PHE A 34 19.20 -5.47 4.35
C PHE A 34 18.61 -4.78 3.11
N TYR A 35 17.50 -5.28 2.62
CA TYR A 35 16.87 -4.77 1.40
C TYR A 35 15.46 -4.25 1.70
N THR A 36 15.13 -3.08 1.17
CA THR A 36 13.76 -2.54 1.15
C THR A 36 13.36 -2.24 -0.29
N GLY A 37 12.22 -2.77 -0.73
CA GLY A 37 11.70 -2.53 -2.08
C GLY A 37 10.64 -3.52 -2.53
N SER A 38 10.51 -3.72 -3.85
CA SER A 38 9.49 -4.59 -4.42
C SER A 38 9.80 -6.08 -4.20
N THR A 39 8.77 -6.91 -4.08
CA THR A 39 8.88 -8.37 -3.95
C THR A 39 9.72 -8.98 -5.07
N ARG A 40 9.53 -8.53 -6.31
CA ARG A 40 10.29 -9.01 -7.48
C ARG A 40 11.80 -8.78 -7.34
N VAL A 41 12.22 -7.63 -6.84
CA VAL A 41 13.65 -7.34 -6.64
C VAL A 41 14.16 -8.04 -5.38
N GLY A 42 13.35 -8.14 -4.32
CA GLY A 42 13.69 -8.92 -3.12
C GLY A 42 14.01 -10.39 -3.43
N GLU A 43 13.27 -11.00 -4.36
CA GLU A 43 13.56 -12.36 -4.84
C GLU A 43 14.93 -12.44 -5.54
N ILE A 44 15.32 -11.44 -6.33
CA ILE A 44 16.64 -11.36 -6.95
C ILE A 44 17.72 -11.23 -5.89
N VAL A 45 17.54 -10.34 -4.92
CA VAL A 45 18.47 -10.14 -3.80
C VAL A 45 18.69 -11.45 -3.04
N MET A 46 17.60 -12.15 -2.69
CA MET A 46 17.68 -13.42 -1.97
C MET A 46 18.45 -14.50 -2.75
N LYS A 47 18.18 -14.62 -4.06
CA LYS A 47 18.88 -15.58 -4.93
C LYS A 47 20.38 -15.27 -5.00
N LYS A 48 20.75 -14.00 -5.17
CA LYS A 48 22.14 -13.57 -5.24
C LYS A 48 22.87 -13.76 -3.91
N ALA A 49 22.27 -13.38 -2.81
CA ALA A 49 22.83 -13.58 -1.47
C ALA A 49 23.10 -15.07 -1.16
N ALA A 50 22.26 -15.98 -1.67
CA ALA A 50 22.43 -17.40 -1.48
C ALA A 50 23.70 -17.94 -2.18
N GLU A 51 24.20 -17.32 -3.25
CA GLU A 51 25.44 -17.69 -3.93
C GLU A 51 26.67 -17.51 -3.01
N HIS A 52 26.61 -16.60 -2.04
CA HIS A 52 27.65 -16.27 -1.08
C HIS A 52 27.32 -16.71 0.35
N PHE A 53 26.19 -17.39 0.58
CA PHE A 53 25.65 -17.73 1.90
C PHE A 53 25.39 -16.51 2.78
N THR A 54 25.18 -15.31 2.18
CA THR A 54 24.94 -14.07 2.88
C THR A 54 23.55 -14.04 3.48
N PRO A 55 23.37 -13.84 4.79
CA PRO A 55 22.05 -13.65 5.40
C PRO A 55 21.37 -12.39 4.89
N VAL A 56 20.03 -12.44 4.74
CA VAL A 56 19.25 -11.31 4.23
C VAL A 56 18.04 -11.01 5.12
N THR A 57 17.73 -9.72 5.25
CA THR A 57 16.39 -9.25 5.65
C THR A 57 15.77 -8.52 4.47
N LEU A 58 14.55 -8.93 4.13
CA LEU A 58 13.79 -8.35 3.01
C LEU A 58 12.56 -7.63 3.57
N GLU A 59 12.55 -6.30 3.47
CA GLU A 59 11.41 -5.44 3.77
C GLU A 59 10.66 -5.12 2.47
N MET A 60 9.44 -5.68 2.35
CA MET A 60 8.62 -5.56 1.14
C MET A 60 7.19 -5.17 1.54
N GLY A 61 6.39 -4.70 0.59
CA GLY A 61 5.02 -4.31 0.84
C GLY A 61 4.02 -5.47 0.73
N GLY A 62 3.22 -5.44 -0.29
CA GLY A 62 2.17 -6.41 -0.57
C GLY A 62 0.77 -5.80 -0.58
N LYS A 63 -0.25 -6.66 -0.69
CA LYS A 63 -1.64 -6.23 -0.72
C LYS A 63 -2.20 -6.11 0.70
N SER A 64 -1.88 -4.99 1.36
CA SER A 64 -2.30 -4.68 2.73
C SER A 64 -3.82 -4.46 2.83
N PRO A 65 -4.59 -5.40 3.41
CA PRO A 65 -6.04 -5.28 3.52
C PRO A 65 -6.45 -4.24 4.56
N CYS A 66 -7.56 -3.56 4.29
CA CYS A 66 -8.26 -2.72 5.24
C CYS A 66 -9.69 -3.24 5.42
N VAL A 67 -9.93 -3.96 6.50
CA VAL A 67 -11.25 -4.54 6.82
C VAL A 67 -12.10 -3.51 7.53
N VAL A 68 -13.33 -3.29 7.05
CA VAL A 68 -14.32 -2.39 7.68
C VAL A 68 -15.61 -3.18 7.90
N ASP A 69 -15.90 -3.57 9.13
CA ASP A 69 -17.10 -4.32 9.46
C ASP A 69 -18.30 -3.40 9.77
N GLU A 70 -19.49 -4.00 9.88
CA GLU A 70 -20.75 -3.28 10.12
C GLU A 70 -20.75 -2.47 11.45
N THR A 71 -19.87 -2.78 12.38
CA THR A 71 -19.78 -2.11 13.68
C THR A 71 -18.82 -0.93 13.70
N ALA A 72 -18.13 -0.68 12.59
CA ALA A 72 -17.13 0.38 12.48
C ALA A 72 -17.73 1.79 12.65
N ASN A 73 -16.96 2.68 13.27
CA ASN A 73 -17.25 4.10 13.18
C ASN A 73 -16.85 4.60 11.78
N ILE A 74 -17.83 4.74 10.89
CA ILE A 74 -17.62 5.03 9.47
C ILE A 74 -16.85 6.34 9.25
N SER A 75 -17.18 7.40 10.00
CA SER A 75 -16.50 8.69 9.85
C SER A 75 -15.03 8.63 10.27
N LEU A 76 -14.74 7.92 11.36
CA LEU A 76 -13.36 7.67 11.78
C LEU A 76 -12.63 6.79 10.76
N ALA A 77 -13.26 5.70 10.31
CA ALA A 77 -12.68 4.78 9.35
C ALA A 77 -12.30 5.50 8.05
N ALA A 78 -13.25 6.22 7.44
CA ALA A 78 -12.99 6.96 6.21
C ALA A 78 -11.88 8.00 6.38
N LYS A 79 -11.87 8.77 7.48
CA LYS A 79 -10.83 9.76 7.76
C LYS A 79 -9.44 9.13 7.82
N ARG A 80 -9.28 8.00 8.51
CA ARG A 80 -8.00 7.32 8.69
C ARG A 80 -7.56 6.56 7.44
N ILE A 81 -8.50 5.94 6.74
CA ILE A 81 -8.24 5.24 5.48
C ILE A 81 -7.76 6.23 4.41
N VAL A 82 -8.46 7.35 4.23
CA VAL A 82 -8.08 8.38 3.25
C VAL A 82 -6.70 8.93 3.56
N PHE A 83 -6.40 9.24 4.81
CA PHE A 83 -5.06 9.66 5.22
C PHE A 83 -4.01 8.60 4.88
N GLY A 84 -4.17 7.37 5.36
CA GLY A 84 -3.17 6.32 5.19
C GLY A 84 -3.01 5.84 3.76
N LYS A 85 -4.11 5.86 2.98
CA LYS A 85 -4.06 5.46 1.56
C LYS A 85 -3.42 6.51 0.68
N PHE A 86 -3.80 7.77 0.81
CA PHE A 86 -3.40 8.79 -0.16
C PHE A 86 -2.21 9.65 0.28
N LEU A 87 -1.68 9.43 1.49
CA LEU A 87 -0.38 9.96 1.87
C LEU A 87 0.67 9.53 0.83
N ASN A 88 1.49 10.47 0.37
CA ASN A 88 2.47 10.24 -0.71
C ASN A 88 1.85 9.65 -2.00
N ALA A 89 0.59 10.00 -2.31
CA ALA A 89 -0.20 9.42 -3.41
C ALA A 89 -0.24 7.88 -3.38
N GLY A 90 -0.32 7.28 -2.20
CA GLY A 90 -0.39 5.83 -2.02
C GLY A 90 0.91 5.07 -2.26
N GLN A 91 2.02 5.76 -2.50
CA GLN A 91 3.33 5.16 -2.74
C GLN A 91 4.04 4.89 -1.42
N THR A 92 3.43 4.02 -0.60
CA THR A 92 3.88 3.66 0.75
C THR A 92 3.62 2.17 0.98
N CYS A 93 4.62 1.44 1.46
CA CYS A 93 4.58 -0.03 1.63
C CYS A 93 3.51 -0.52 2.63
N VAL A 94 3.08 0.34 3.54
CA VAL A 94 2.02 0.07 4.52
C VAL A 94 0.69 0.76 4.17
N ALA A 95 0.57 1.42 3.01
CA ALA A 95 -0.71 2.01 2.61
C ALA A 95 -1.79 0.93 2.51
N PRO A 96 -3.03 1.19 2.95
CA PRO A 96 -4.16 0.32 2.61
C PRO A 96 -4.19 0.07 1.09
N ASP A 97 -4.06 -1.19 0.68
CA ASP A 97 -3.99 -1.52 -0.74
C ASP A 97 -5.39 -1.73 -1.33
N TYR A 98 -6.31 -2.26 -0.53
CA TYR A 98 -7.73 -2.40 -0.84
C TYR A 98 -8.58 -2.40 0.43
N ILE A 99 -9.87 -2.10 0.29
CA ILE A 99 -10.86 -2.21 1.35
C ILE A 99 -11.66 -3.50 1.19
N LEU A 100 -11.80 -4.25 2.28
CA LEU A 100 -12.84 -5.26 2.48
C LEU A 100 -13.93 -4.66 3.35
N CYS A 101 -15.09 -4.38 2.76
CA CYS A 101 -16.19 -3.68 3.41
C CYS A 101 -17.38 -4.62 3.62
N ASP A 102 -17.95 -4.63 4.82
CA ASP A 102 -19.27 -5.26 5.01
C ASP A 102 -20.28 -4.63 4.05
N LYS A 103 -20.99 -5.48 3.30
CA LYS A 103 -21.94 -5.05 2.27
C LYS A 103 -23.01 -4.09 2.77
N LYS A 104 -23.43 -4.24 4.04
CA LYS A 104 -24.48 -3.41 4.66
C LYS A 104 -24.08 -1.94 4.82
N ILE A 105 -22.80 -1.65 4.86
CA ILE A 105 -22.29 -0.28 5.14
C ILE A 105 -21.56 0.33 3.94
N LYS A 106 -21.45 -0.38 2.80
CA LYS A 106 -20.67 0.04 1.63
C LYS A 106 -21.00 1.46 1.19
N ASP A 107 -22.30 1.74 0.95
CA ASP A 107 -22.70 3.04 0.38
C ASP A 107 -22.36 4.20 1.33
N LYS A 108 -22.60 4.00 2.63
CA LYS A 108 -22.25 4.99 3.66
C LYS A 108 -20.74 5.21 3.79
N LEU A 109 -19.96 4.13 3.66
CA LEU A 109 -18.51 4.21 3.70
C LEU A 109 -17.97 4.94 2.47
N VAL A 110 -18.50 4.66 1.29
CA VAL A 110 -18.13 5.33 0.04
C VAL A 110 -18.40 6.84 0.13
N GLU A 111 -19.61 7.23 0.50
CA GLU A 111 -20.00 8.64 0.67
C GLU A 111 -19.03 9.38 1.62
N GLU A 112 -18.69 8.76 2.73
CA GLU A 112 -17.78 9.36 3.71
C GLU A 112 -16.32 9.38 3.22
N LEU A 113 -15.85 8.36 2.47
CA LEU A 113 -14.54 8.36 1.82
C LEU A 113 -14.42 9.51 0.80
N GLU A 114 -15.42 9.71 -0.06
CA GLU A 114 -15.47 10.83 -1.00
C GLU A 114 -15.37 12.17 -0.27
N ARG A 115 -16.18 12.36 0.76
CA ARG A 115 -16.15 13.57 1.60
C ARG A 115 -14.76 13.80 2.20
N GLN A 116 -14.12 12.75 2.72
CA GLN A 116 -12.79 12.86 3.33
C GLN A 116 -11.69 13.13 2.28
N ILE A 117 -11.79 12.59 1.08
CA ILE A 117 -10.87 12.90 -0.02
C ILE A 117 -10.92 14.39 -0.34
N VAL A 118 -12.11 14.95 -0.50
CA VAL A 118 -12.28 16.39 -0.78
C VAL A 118 -11.72 17.24 0.37
N LEU A 119 -11.98 16.87 1.62
CA LEU A 119 -11.50 17.62 2.79
C LEU A 119 -9.96 17.59 2.94
N GLN A 120 -9.31 16.46 2.67
CA GLN A 120 -7.87 16.29 2.93
C GLN A 120 -7.01 16.67 1.72
N TYR A 121 -7.54 16.52 0.48
CA TYR A 121 -6.77 16.69 -0.75
C TYR A 121 -7.32 17.78 -1.69
N SER A 122 -8.40 18.45 -1.33
CA SER A 122 -9.13 19.47 -2.09
C SER A 122 -10.07 18.91 -3.17
N VAL A 123 -10.86 19.79 -3.75
CA VAL A 123 -11.79 19.48 -4.86
C VAL A 123 -11.04 19.16 -6.16
N ASP A 124 -9.84 19.70 -6.34
CA ASP A 124 -8.97 19.43 -7.50
C ASP A 124 -7.55 19.06 -7.03
N PRO A 125 -7.34 17.80 -6.62
CA PRO A 125 -6.03 17.34 -6.13
C PRO A 125 -4.92 17.48 -7.18
N ILE A 126 -5.24 17.40 -8.46
CA ILE A 126 -4.26 17.52 -9.55
C ILE A 126 -3.57 18.90 -9.51
N LYS A 127 -4.34 19.96 -9.27
CA LYS A 127 -3.79 21.33 -9.17
C LYS A 127 -3.16 21.65 -7.81
N ASN A 128 -3.39 20.82 -6.81
CA ASN A 128 -2.80 21.03 -5.49
C ASN A 128 -1.29 20.75 -5.54
N ALA A 129 -0.47 21.79 -5.29
CA ALA A 129 0.99 21.67 -5.30
C ALA A 129 1.52 20.72 -4.18
N ALA A 130 0.80 20.57 -3.08
CA ALA A 130 1.16 19.67 -1.99
C ALA A 130 0.82 18.20 -2.28
N TYR A 131 -0.06 17.91 -3.27
CA TYR A 131 -0.38 16.55 -3.66
C TYR A 131 0.71 16.00 -4.58
N PRO A 132 1.39 14.91 -4.22
CA PRO A 132 2.55 14.41 -4.96
C PRO A 132 2.14 13.72 -6.27
N LYS A 133 3.10 13.61 -7.16
CA LYS A 133 3.00 12.88 -8.43
C LYS A 133 3.46 11.42 -8.26
N MET A 134 3.14 10.58 -9.25
CA MET A 134 3.75 9.26 -9.39
C MET A 134 5.24 9.39 -9.65
N ILE A 135 6.02 8.47 -9.10
CA ILE A 135 7.50 8.52 -9.13
C ILE A 135 8.07 8.58 -10.55
N ASN A 136 7.42 7.94 -11.52
CA ASN A 136 7.83 7.92 -12.92
C ASN A 136 6.66 7.57 -13.85
N LYS A 137 6.88 7.77 -15.16
CA LYS A 137 5.89 7.50 -16.22
C LYS A 137 5.45 6.03 -16.25
N LYS A 138 6.36 5.09 -16.03
CA LYS A 138 6.05 3.65 -16.06
C LYS A 138 5.01 3.29 -14.97
N GLN A 139 5.19 3.80 -13.76
CA GLN A 139 4.27 3.55 -12.65
C GLN A 139 2.94 4.29 -12.87
N PHE A 140 2.99 5.51 -13.39
CA PHE A 140 1.81 6.27 -13.79
C PHE A 140 0.96 5.50 -14.80
N ASP A 141 1.56 5.01 -15.89
CA ASP A 141 0.86 4.27 -16.93
C ASP A 141 0.30 2.93 -16.42
N ALA A 142 1.02 2.26 -15.53
CA ALA A 142 0.56 1.02 -14.94
C ALA A 142 -0.70 1.25 -14.06
N MET A 143 -0.72 2.34 -13.28
CA MET A 143 -1.85 2.67 -12.42
C MET A 143 -3.05 3.17 -13.22
N SER A 144 -2.84 4.03 -14.20
CA SER A 144 -3.92 4.60 -15.02
C SER A 144 -4.77 3.54 -15.72
N LYS A 145 -4.19 2.38 -16.05
CA LYS A 145 -4.90 1.26 -16.70
C LYS A 145 -5.96 0.60 -15.83
N PHE A 146 -5.90 0.75 -14.51
CA PHE A 146 -6.89 0.18 -13.61
C PHE A 146 -8.19 1.00 -13.53
N ILE A 147 -8.17 2.23 -14.03
CA ILE A 147 -9.31 3.14 -13.99
C ILE A 147 -10.10 2.97 -15.29
N THR A 148 -11.33 2.50 -15.19
CA THR A 148 -12.27 2.37 -16.31
C THR A 148 -13.63 2.93 -15.90
N ASP A 149 -14.46 3.31 -16.88
CA ASP A 149 -15.79 3.85 -16.59
C ASP A 149 -16.69 2.84 -15.86
N GLU A 150 -16.46 1.53 -16.07
CA GLU A 150 -17.26 0.46 -15.46
C GLU A 150 -16.96 0.25 -13.98
N ASN A 151 -15.74 0.52 -13.54
CA ASN A 151 -15.31 0.27 -12.16
C ASN A 151 -15.16 1.54 -11.31
N LEU A 152 -15.22 2.72 -11.92
CA LEU A 152 -15.01 3.99 -11.24
C LEU A 152 -16.17 4.34 -10.30
N ILE A 153 -15.85 4.60 -9.03
CA ILE A 153 -16.78 5.13 -8.04
C ILE A 153 -16.57 6.64 -7.90
N PHE A 154 -15.31 7.07 -7.68
CA PHE A 154 -14.97 8.47 -7.41
C PHE A 154 -13.56 8.79 -7.89
N GLY A 155 -13.31 10.06 -8.24
CA GLY A 155 -12.02 10.53 -8.73
C GLY A 155 -11.76 10.12 -10.17
N GLY A 156 -10.61 9.49 -10.42
CA GLY A 156 -10.26 8.92 -11.73
C GLY A 156 -9.61 9.89 -12.71
N LYS A 157 -9.53 11.18 -12.39
CA LYS A 157 -8.86 12.13 -13.24
C LYS A 157 -7.34 11.93 -13.23
N ILE A 158 -6.76 11.97 -14.40
CA ILE A 158 -5.30 11.84 -14.60
C ILE A 158 -4.74 13.05 -15.35
N ASP A 159 -3.50 13.38 -15.03
CA ASP A 159 -2.73 14.40 -15.75
C ASP A 159 -1.35 13.84 -16.11
N GLU A 160 -1.18 13.54 -17.38
CA GLU A 160 0.02 12.89 -17.90
C GLU A 160 1.24 13.81 -17.85
N GLU A 161 1.05 15.12 -18.01
CA GLU A 161 2.14 16.09 -17.98
C GLU A 161 2.78 16.19 -16.60
N SER A 162 1.96 16.27 -15.56
CA SER A 162 2.43 16.31 -14.17
C SER A 162 2.64 14.93 -13.54
N LEU A 163 2.28 13.83 -14.22
CA LEU A 163 2.26 12.46 -13.71
C LEU A 163 1.40 12.31 -12.45
N LYS A 164 0.30 13.05 -12.35
CA LYS A 164 -0.61 12.96 -11.21
C LYS A 164 -1.85 12.13 -11.55
N ILE A 165 -2.27 11.33 -10.61
CA ILE A 165 -3.53 10.59 -10.60
C ILE A 165 -4.30 11.05 -9.38
N GLU A 166 -5.54 11.48 -9.56
CA GLU A 166 -6.43 11.88 -8.46
C GLU A 166 -6.66 10.70 -7.49
N PRO A 167 -6.86 10.96 -6.18
CA PRO A 167 -7.36 9.93 -5.27
C PRO A 167 -8.60 9.25 -5.84
N THR A 168 -8.51 7.96 -6.11
CA THR A 168 -9.50 7.21 -6.90
C THR A 168 -10.06 6.03 -6.12
N LEU A 169 -11.40 5.92 -6.08
CA LEU A 169 -12.12 4.78 -5.52
C LEU A 169 -12.67 3.93 -6.65
N LEU A 170 -12.43 2.61 -6.58
CA LEU A 170 -12.94 1.64 -7.56
C LEU A 170 -13.87 0.62 -6.91
N ASN A 171 -14.93 0.25 -7.60
CA ASN A 171 -15.67 -0.97 -7.31
C ASN A 171 -14.89 -2.16 -7.88
N SER A 172 -14.62 -3.19 -7.07
CA SER A 172 -13.73 -4.26 -7.50
C SER A 172 -14.12 -5.61 -6.92
N THR A 173 -13.55 -6.65 -7.51
CA THR A 173 -13.61 -8.03 -7.04
C THR A 173 -12.22 -8.63 -6.94
N PHE A 174 -12.06 -9.77 -6.27
CA PHE A 174 -10.75 -10.45 -6.21
C PHE A 174 -10.25 -11.00 -7.55
N ALA A 175 -11.13 -11.06 -8.57
CA ALA A 175 -10.75 -11.51 -9.92
C ALA A 175 -10.08 -10.41 -10.77
N ASP A 176 -10.22 -9.15 -10.39
CA ASP A 176 -9.78 -8.00 -11.18
C ASP A 176 -8.26 -7.87 -11.18
N ASP A 177 -7.71 -7.30 -12.25
CA ASP A 177 -6.26 -7.15 -12.42
C ASP A 177 -5.62 -6.29 -11.35
N VAL A 178 -6.33 -5.29 -10.84
CA VAL A 178 -5.89 -4.43 -9.73
C VAL A 178 -5.60 -5.22 -8.45
N MET A 179 -6.18 -6.41 -8.30
CA MET A 179 -5.96 -7.30 -7.16
C MET A 179 -4.78 -8.26 -7.34
N LYS A 180 -4.18 -8.34 -8.53
CA LYS A 180 -3.06 -9.27 -8.82
C LYS A 180 -1.70 -8.73 -8.38
N ILE A 181 -1.57 -7.42 -8.19
CA ILE A 181 -0.31 -6.75 -7.82
C ILE A 181 -0.52 -5.78 -6.67
N GLU A 182 0.55 -5.42 -5.97
CA GLU A 182 0.57 -4.26 -5.08
C GLU A 182 0.35 -2.98 -5.90
N ILE A 183 -0.63 -2.16 -5.50
CA ILE A 183 -1.02 -0.97 -6.29
C ILE A 183 0.07 0.10 -6.23
N PHE A 184 0.58 0.40 -5.04
CA PHE A 184 1.61 1.42 -4.81
C PHE A 184 1.30 2.75 -5.52
N GLY A 185 0.06 3.20 -5.38
CA GLY A 185 -0.50 4.38 -6.06
C GLY A 185 -1.85 4.81 -5.49
N PRO A 186 -2.41 5.92 -5.98
CA PRO A 186 -3.59 6.56 -5.38
C PRO A 186 -4.92 5.95 -5.84
N ILE A 187 -4.97 4.63 -5.94
CA ILE A 187 -6.16 3.85 -6.34
C ILE A 187 -6.55 2.92 -5.20
N LEU A 188 -7.80 2.96 -4.79
CA LEU A 188 -8.33 2.19 -3.68
C LEU A 188 -9.53 1.35 -4.12
N PRO A 189 -9.33 0.07 -4.41
CA PRO A 189 -10.41 -0.88 -4.68
C PRO A 189 -11.23 -1.13 -3.42
N ILE A 190 -12.55 -1.19 -3.58
CA ILE A 190 -13.51 -1.53 -2.55
C ILE A 190 -14.21 -2.84 -2.95
N ILE A 191 -14.04 -3.86 -2.13
CA ILE A 191 -14.61 -5.19 -2.28
C ILE A 191 -15.54 -5.44 -1.11
N THR A 192 -16.71 -6.00 -1.35
CA THR A 192 -17.65 -6.33 -0.29
C THR A 192 -17.54 -7.78 0.17
N PHE A 193 -17.91 -8.00 1.44
CA PHE A 193 -18.13 -9.33 2.01
C PHE A 193 -19.46 -9.37 2.76
N ASP A 194 -20.01 -10.54 2.92
CA ASP A 194 -21.26 -10.77 3.67
C ASP A 194 -20.96 -11.24 5.12
N ASP A 195 -19.80 -11.87 5.37
CA ASP A 195 -19.39 -12.41 6.66
C ASP A 195 -17.88 -12.18 6.89
N ILE A 196 -17.51 -11.87 8.14
CA ILE A 196 -16.11 -11.61 8.52
C ILE A 196 -15.20 -12.83 8.28
N ASP A 197 -15.73 -14.06 8.37
CA ASP A 197 -14.97 -15.27 8.11
C ASP A 197 -14.68 -15.44 6.62
N GLU A 198 -15.55 -14.94 5.72
CA GLU A 198 -15.27 -14.82 4.29
C GLU A 198 -14.12 -13.85 4.03
N ALA A 199 -14.15 -12.67 4.65
CA ALA A 199 -13.07 -11.68 4.52
C ALA A 199 -11.73 -12.29 4.96
N ILE A 200 -11.67 -12.99 6.08
CA ILE A 200 -10.48 -13.69 6.58
C ILE A 200 -9.99 -14.74 5.57
N ALA A 201 -10.89 -15.55 5.03
CA ALA A 201 -10.55 -16.57 4.05
C ALA A 201 -9.93 -15.97 2.79
N LYS A 202 -10.49 -14.85 2.31
CA LYS A 202 -9.96 -14.11 1.16
C LYS A 202 -8.59 -13.52 1.44
N ILE A 203 -8.37 -12.88 2.58
CA ILE A 203 -7.05 -12.37 2.99
C ILE A 203 -6.02 -13.50 2.97
N ASN A 204 -6.34 -14.63 3.59
CA ASN A 204 -5.45 -15.78 3.69
C ASN A 204 -5.19 -16.49 2.36
N SER A 205 -6.00 -16.26 1.34
CA SER A 205 -5.78 -16.79 -0.02
C SER A 205 -4.72 -16.00 -0.82
N LEU A 206 -4.36 -14.80 -0.34
CA LEU A 206 -3.32 -13.96 -0.92
C LEU A 206 -1.97 -14.17 -0.23
N THR A 207 -0.92 -13.60 -0.79
CA THR A 207 0.39 -13.54 -0.12
C THR A 207 0.30 -12.69 1.15
N LYS A 208 1.09 -13.05 2.17
CA LYS A 208 1.13 -12.33 3.44
C LYS A 208 1.51 -10.86 3.22
N PRO A 209 0.68 -9.91 3.64
CA PRO A 209 0.97 -8.48 3.47
C PRO A 209 1.89 -7.97 4.58
N LEU A 210 2.56 -6.85 4.32
CA LEU A 210 3.33 -6.14 5.34
C LEU A 210 2.40 -5.55 6.42
N ALA A 211 1.24 -5.01 6.03
CA ALA A 211 0.30 -4.42 6.98
C ALA A 211 -1.12 -5.00 6.85
N LEU A 212 -1.87 -4.94 7.96
CA LEU A 212 -3.31 -5.25 8.02
C LEU A 212 -4.01 -4.24 8.92
N TYR A 213 -5.17 -3.76 8.49
CA TYR A 213 -6.00 -2.80 9.22
C TYR A 213 -7.40 -3.35 9.44
N ILE A 214 -7.96 -3.10 10.63
CA ILE A 214 -9.36 -3.43 10.91
C ILE A 214 -10.04 -2.26 11.60
N PHE A 215 -11.16 -1.83 11.03
CA PHE A 215 -12.10 -0.88 11.62
C PHE A 215 -13.33 -1.63 12.10
N SER A 216 -13.49 -1.68 13.41
CA SER A 216 -14.55 -2.44 14.08
C SER A 216 -14.69 -1.98 15.52
N SER A 217 -15.92 -1.98 16.05
CA SER A 217 -16.18 -1.85 17.49
C SER A 217 -16.37 -3.22 18.16
N SER A 218 -16.48 -4.30 17.39
CA SER A 218 -16.63 -5.66 17.88
C SER A 218 -15.28 -6.27 18.26
N LYS A 219 -15.01 -6.46 19.54
CA LYS A 219 -13.84 -7.17 20.04
C LYS A 219 -13.71 -8.58 19.48
N THR A 220 -14.84 -9.24 19.26
CA THR A 220 -14.88 -10.58 18.65
C THR A 220 -14.33 -10.57 17.24
N ASN A 221 -14.78 -9.63 16.39
CA ASN A 221 -14.31 -9.51 15.02
C ASN A 221 -12.85 -9.06 14.96
N GLN A 222 -12.44 -8.09 15.80
CA GLN A 222 -11.04 -7.69 15.94
C GLN A 222 -10.16 -8.92 16.22
N ASN A 223 -10.51 -9.72 17.25
CA ASN A 223 -9.75 -10.89 17.62
C ASN A 223 -9.76 -11.98 16.54
N LYS A 224 -10.88 -12.21 15.85
CA LYS A 224 -10.94 -13.14 14.72
C LYS A 224 -9.93 -12.78 13.64
N VAL A 225 -9.91 -11.51 13.20
CA VAL A 225 -9.00 -11.05 12.15
C VAL A 225 -7.54 -11.13 12.61
N LEU A 226 -7.22 -10.58 13.78
CA LEU A 226 -5.85 -10.54 14.28
C LEU A 226 -5.25 -11.93 14.54
N ASN A 227 -6.05 -12.89 15.00
CA ASN A 227 -5.57 -14.23 15.34
C ASN A 227 -5.56 -15.20 14.15
N ARG A 228 -6.31 -14.91 13.09
CA ARG A 228 -6.47 -15.84 11.96
C ARG A 228 -5.84 -15.36 10.66
N CYS A 229 -5.43 -14.09 10.56
CA CYS A 229 -4.66 -13.57 9.45
C CYS A 229 -3.18 -13.45 9.80
N GLN A 230 -2.31 -13.63 8.80
CA GLN A 230 -0.87 -13.45 8.95
C GLN A 230 -0.44 -12.16 8.25
N PHE A 231 0.25 -11.28 8.98
CA PHE A 231 0.73 -9.98 8.49
C PHE A 231 1.94 -9.52 9.33
N GLY A 232 2.66 -8.50 8.87
CA GLY A 232 3.80 -7.93 9.59
C GLY A 232 3.36 -7.08 10.78
N GLY A 233 2.68 -5.97 10.53
CA GLY A 233 2.16 -5.06 11.54
C GLY A 233 0.77 -4.55 11.19
N GLY A 234 0.13 -3.77 12.08
CA GLY A 234 -1.19 -3.24 11.75
C GLY A 234 -1.82 -2.37 12.84
N CYS A 235 -3.03 -1.89 12.55
CA CYS A 235 -3.79 -1.06 13.49
C CYS A 235 -5.24 -1.54 13.61
N ILE A 236 -5.81 -1.31 14.79
CA ILE A 236 -7.26 -1.35 15.03
C ILE A 236 -7.75 0.08 15.06
N ASN A 237 -8.76 0.39 14.22
CA ASN A 237 -9.39 1.71 14.09
C ASN A 237 -8.40 2.85 13.72
N ASP A 238 -7.30 2.50 13.08
CA ASP A 238 -6.34 3.44 12.50
C ASP A 238 -5.60 2.79 11.32
N THR A 239 -4.74 3.57 10.65
CA THR A 239 -3.87 3.10 9.56
C THR A 239 -2.46 3.64 9.75
N ILE A 240 -1.46 2.98 9.19
CA ILE A 240 -0.04 3.35 9.06
C ILE A 240 0.72 3.73 10.36
N ILE A 241 0.09 4.19 11.41
CA ILE A 241 0.77 4.70 12.63
C ILE A 241 1.53 3.63 13.42
N HIS A 242 1.38 2.35 13.12
CA HIS A 242 2.12 1.27 13.77
C HIS A 242 3.63 1.27 13.44
N ILE A 243 4.04 2.09 12.48
CA ILE A 243 5.46 2.27 12.12
C ILE A 243 6.12 3.49 12.78
N ALA A 244 5.35 4.24 13.60
CA ALA A 244 5.83 5.45 14.28
C ALA A 244 6.34 5.17 15.69
#